data_424cce30de0357788c04d11c95588d61
#
_entry.id   424cce30de0357788c04d11c95588d61
#
_cell.length_a   1.000
_cell.length_b   1.000
_cell.length_c   1.000
_cell.angle_alpha   90.00
_cell.angle_beta   90.00
_cell.angle_gamma   90.00
#
_symmetry.space_group_name_H-M   'P 1'
#
loop_
_entity.id
_entity.type
_entity.pdbx_description
1 polymer ?
#
loop_
_entity_poly.entity_id
_entity_poly.type
_entity_poly.pdbx_seq_one_letter_code
_entity_poly.pdbx_strand_id
1 'polypeptide(L)'
;TEDDGVGKAPHLFLALSLTACAAFFIWASYGVLDIVSTAMGEVIPSSQVKSIQPLEGGIVREILVREGEVVKKGQPLVVLEPTASDANVGEIRVNVTALRLEIARLQAAAAGTNPTFPEDLLAEYPEMVRQTLQFFQTRKKRRFSELTSNKEEIVQRRQEIKEISVRLENRKRDLILQQEKVAIGEELLKEKLSNRYTHLDLMKEESRLKGLIDEDTVAGPRAEAALKKAEADFEGIQSSFEEETRKELETARLKLN
;
A
#
# COMPACT_ATOMS: atom_id res chain seq x y z
N THR A 1 -104.89 -92.60 10.15
CA THR A 1 -103.76 -91.82 9.69
C THR A 1 -104.00 -90.40 10.09
N GLU A 2 -103.29 -89.96 11.11
CA GLU A 2 -103.43 -88.72 11.78
C GLU A 2 -102.85 -87.57 10.94
N ASP A 3 -103.67 -86.61 10.80
CA ASP A 3 -103.36 -85.34 10.24
C ASP A 3 -103.03 -84.39 11.41
N ASP A 4 -101.74 -84.24 11.71
CA ASP A 4 -101.34 -83.39 12.75
C ASP A 4 -101.16 -82.02 12.13
N GLY A 5 -102.16 -81.17 12.31
CA GLY A 5 -102.15 -79.79 11.96
C GLY A 5 -101.13 -79.07 12.77
N VAL A 6 -100.14 -78.63 12.07
CA VAL A 6 -99.14 -77.70 12.63
C VAL A 6 -99.83 -76.45 13.18
N GLY A 7 -99.77 -76.32 14.50
CA GLY A 7 -100.44 -75.23 15.23
C GLY A 7 -100.04 -73.85 14.74
N LYS A 8 -100.92 -72.89 14.76
CA LYS A 8 -100.67 -71.46 14.33
C LYS A 8 -99.57 -70.74 15.10
N ALA A 9 -99.13 -71.36 16.22
CA ALA A 9 -98.06 -70.75 17.08
C ALA A 9 -96.70 -70.61 16.43
N PRO A 10 -96.09 -71.59 15.67
CA PRO A 10 -94.79 -71.39 15.01
C PRO A 10 -94.82 -70.36 13.91
N HIS A 11 -95.95 -70.24 13.18
CA HIS A 11 -96.09 -69.18 12.14
C HIS A 11 -96.18 -67.77 12.75
N LEU A 12 -96.83 -67.66 13.92
CA LEU A 12 -96.97 -66.42 14.66
C LEU A 12 -95.60 -65.95 15.21
N PHE A 13 -94.78 -66.93 15.71
CA PHE A 13 -93.41 -66.64 16.17
C PHE A 13 -92.50 -66.23 15.02
N LEU A 14 -92.66 -66.90 13.89
CA LEU A 14 -91.85 -66.57 12.71
C LEU A 14 -92.20 -65.17 12.14
N ALA A 15 -93.51 -64.85 12.11
CA ALA A 15 -93.96 -63.52 11.68
C ALA A 15 -93.48 -62.40 12.66
N LEU A 16 -93.52 -62.67 13.96
CA LEU A 16 -93.05 -61.71 14.99
C LEU A 16 -91.52 -61.51 14.89
N SER A 17 -90.76 -62.57 14.68
CA SER A 17 -89.29 -62.50 14.49
C SER A 17 -88.94 -61.74 13.22
N LEU A 18 -89.66 -61.94 12.13
CA LEU A 18 -89.41 -61.27 10.86
C LEU A 18 -89.73 -59.75 10.97
N THR A 19 -90.86 -59.43 11.68
CA THR A 19 -91.23 -58.02 11.92
C THR A 19 -90.18 -57.31 12.85
N ALA A 20 -89.70 -57.98 13.87
CA ALA A 20 -88.63 -57.45 14.75
C ALA A 20 -87.32 -57.20 14.00
N CYS A 21 -86.95 -58.16 13.10
CA CYS A 21 -85.78 -57.98 12.24
C CYS A 21 -85.95 -56.82 11.28
N ALA A 22 -87.13 -56.72 10.63
CA ALA A 22 -87.41 -55.61 9.72
C ALA A 22 -87.39 -54.26 10.45
N ALA A 23 -87.94 -54.15 11.65
CA ALA A 23 -87.90 -52.94 12.49
C ALA A 23 -86.48 -52.56 12.90
N PHE A 24 -85.65 -53.57 13.21
CA PHE A 24 -84.25 -53.35 13.53
C PHE A 24 -83.48 -52.83 12.33
N PHE A 25 -83.70 -53.37 11.15
CA PHE A 25 -83.03 -52.85 9.94
C PHE A 25 -83.47 -51.42 9.58
N ILE A 26 -84.76 -51.16 9.74
CA ILE A 26 -85.28 -49.79 9.51
C ILE A 26 -84.68 -48.86 10.55
N TRP A 27 -84.64 -49.21 11.81
CA TRP A 27 -84.01 -48.38 12.83
C TRP A 27 -82.52 -48.17 12.59
N ALA A 28 -81.77 -49.19 12.21
CA ALA A 28 -80.35 -49.11 11.91
C ALA A 28 -80.08 -48.27 10.65
N SER A 29 -81.03 -48.26 9.66
CA SER A 29 -80.88 -47.40 8.47
C SER A 29 -81.08 -45.89 8.70
N TYR A 30 -81.84 -45.55 9.74
CA TYR A 30 -82.09 -44.20 10.15
C TYR A 30 -81.18 -43.74 11.29
N GLY A 31 -80.37 -44.62 11.83
CA GLY A 31 -79.40 -44.30 12.88
C GLY A 31 -78.23 -43.47 12.36
N VAL A 32 -78.15 -42.24 12.78
CA VAL A 32 -76.99 -41.36 12.49
C VAL A 32 -75.93 -41.60 13.54
N LEU A 33 -74.75 -42.09 13.10
CA LEU A 33 -73.58 -42.21 13.97
C LEU A 33 -72.76 -40.95 13.86
N ASP A 34 -72.61 -40.21 14.92
CA ASP A 34 -71.68 -39.14 15.01
C ASP A 34 -70.23 -39.65 15.12
N ILE A 35 -69.42 -39.46 14.09
CA ILE A 35 -68.01 -39.80 14.12
C ILE A 35 -67.28 -38.61 14.79
N VAL A 36 -66.95 -38.72 16.05
CA VAL A 36 -66.16 -37.74 16.77
C VAL A 36 -64.69 -38.15 16.66
N SER A 37 -63.93 -37.36 15.93
CA SER A 37 -62.46 -37.44 15.89
C SER A 37 -61.86 -36.43 16.86
N THR A 38 -61.24 -36.88 17.92
CA THR A 38 -60.48 -36.01 18.85
C THR A 38 -59.05 -36.10 18.49
N ALA A 39 -58.47 -34.94 18.12
CA ALA A 39 -57.03 -34.77 17.91
C ALA A 39 -56.49 -33.85 18.99
N MET A 40 -55.31 -34.20 19.57
CA MET A 40 -54.54 -33.29 20.37
C MET A 40 -53.70 -32.44 19.41
N GLY A 41 -53.88 -31.15 19.46
CA GLY A 41 -53.11 -30.18 18.67
C GLY A 41 -52.57 -29.10 19.56
N GLU A 42 -51.32 -28.66 19.29
CA GLU A 42 -50.72 -27.48 19.88
C GLU A 42 -50.82 -26.33 18.87
N VAL A 43 -51.23 -25.17 19.35
CA VAL A 43 -51.29 -23.95 18.51
C VAL A 43 -49.86 -23.37 18.41
N ILE A 44 -49.21 -23.64 17.28
CA ILE A 44 -47.91 -23.01 16.98
C ILE A 44 -48.11 -21.74 16.18
N PRO A 45 -47.28 -20.71 16.37
CA PRO A 45 -47.33 -19.53 15.55
C PRO A 45 -47.05 -19.84 14.07
N SER A 46 -47.72 -19.19 13.16
CA SER A 46 -47.56 -19.36 11.70
C SER A 46 -46.21 -18.94 11.16
N SER A 47 -45.41 -18.26 11.95
CA SER A 47 -44.06 -17.84 11.60
C SER A 47 -43.09 -18.20 12.73
N GLN A 48 -41.87 -18.57 12.34
CA GLN A 48 -40.77 -18.80 13.31
C GLN A 48 -40.44 -17.52 14.07
N VAL A 49 -40.07 -17.65 15.32
CA VAL A 49 -39.52 -16.55 16.14
C VAL A 49 -38.29 -16.01 15.44
N LYS A 50 -38.30 -14.73 15.10
CA LYS A 50 -37.18 -14.03 14.45
C LYS A 50 -36.37 -13.36 15.53
N SER A 51 -35.10 -13.75 15.67
CA SER A 51 -34.11 -13.05 16.46
C SER A 51 -33.54 -11.90 15.66
N ILE A 52 -33.67 -10.67 16.17
CA ILE A 52 -33.11 -9.49 15.55
C ILE A 52 -31.82 -9.18 16.29
N GLN A 53 -30.70 -9.25 15.58
CA GLN A 53 -29.38 -8.95 16.12
C GLN A 53 -28.76 -7.82 15.31
N PRO A 54 -28.12 -6.83 15.95
CA PRO A 54 -27.33 -5.84 15.24
C PRO A 54 -26.10 -6.49 14.61
N LEU A 55 -25.68 -5.98 13.47
CA LEU A 55 -24.49 -6.48 12.76
C LEU A 55 -23.22 -6.23 13.58
N GLU A 56 -23.17 -5.09 14.22
CA GLU A 56 -22.12 -4.67 15.16
C GLU A 56 -22.78 -4.42 16.52
N GLY A 57 -22.18 -4.93 17.61
CA GLY A 57 -22.64 -4.66 18.96
C GLY A 57 -22.50 -3.16 19.29
N GLY A 58 -23.25 -2.68 20.25
CA GLY A 58 -23.19 -1.28 20.66
C GLY A 58 -23.86 -1.04 22.00
N ILE A 59 -23.72 0.17 22.53
CA ILE A 59 -24.41 0.63 23.73
C ILE A 59 -25.84 1.01 23.33
N VAL A 60 -26.84 0.44 24.02
CA VAL A 60 -28.25 0.78 23.79
C VAL A 60 -28.50 2.18 24.30
N ARG A 61 -28.87 3.10 23.39
CA ARG A 61 -29.26 4.47 23.73
C ARG A 61 -30.72 4.54 24.16
N GLU A 62 -31.60 3.87 23.42
CA GLU A 62 -33.04 3.91 23.66
C GLU A 62 -33.73 2.66 23.14
N ILE A 63 -34.72 2.15 23.88
CA ILE A 63 -35.61 1.06 23.47
C ILE A 63 -36.97 1.70 23.16
N LEU A 64 -37.39 1.61 21.88
CA LEU A 64 -38.60 2.28 21.36
C LEU A 64 -39.87 1.45 21.47
N VAL A 65 -39.79 0.20 21.93
CA VAL A 65 -40.90 -0.76 21.98
C VAL A 65 -40.98 -1.44 23.35
N ARG A 66 -42.14 -1.94 23.71
CA ARG A 66 -42.37 -2.68 24.94
C ARG A 66 -42.70 -4.15 24.66
N GLU A 67 -42.49 -5.02 25.64
CA GLU A 67 -42.90 -6.42 25.56
C GLU A 67 -44.42 -6.53 25.32
N GLY A 68 -44.80 -7.38 24.36
CA GLY A 68 -46.16 -7.58 23.94
C GLY A 68 -46.71 -6.57 22.92
N GLU A 69 -45.87 -5.63 22.46
CA GLU A 69 -46.29 -4.63 21.48
C GLU A 69 -46.20 -5.19 20.05
N VAL A 70 -47.21 -4.90 19.24
CA VAL A 70 -47.24 -5.28 17.82
C VAL A 70 -46.40 -4.28 16.99
N VAL A 71 -45.37 -4.84 16.35
CA VAL A 71 -44.45 -4.05 15.53
C VAL A 71 -44.67 -4.25 14.03
N LYS A 72 -44.41 -3.23 13.24
CA LYS A 72 -44.51 -3.24 11.78
C LYS A 72 -43.18 -3.55 11.15
N LYS A 73 -43.18 -4.08 9.94
CA LYS A 73 -41.95 -4.25 9.15
C LYS A 73 -41.24 -2.92 8.91
N GLY A 74 -39.98 -2.84 9.29
CA GLY A 74 -39.18 -1.63 9.17
C GLY A 74 -39.30 -0.61 10.33
N GLN A 75 -40.08 -0.95 11.37
CA GLN A 75 -40.19 -0.13 12.58
C GLN A 75 -38.88 -0.24 13.39
N PRO A 76 -38.27 0.87 13.82
CA PRO A 76 -37.11 0.83 14.69
C PRO A 76 -37.52 0.32 16.08
N LEU A 77 -36.77 -0.63 16.59
CA LEU A 77 -37.02 -1.29 17.90
C LEU A 77 -36.09 -0.75 18.99
N VAL A 78 -34.82 -0.58 18.62
CA VAL A 78 -33.74 -0.13 19.52
C VAL A 78 -32.85 0.85 18.77
N VAL A 79 -32.43 1.91 19.43
CA VAL A 79 -31.44 2.85 18.94
C VAL A 79 -30.14 2.59 19.68
N LEU A 80 -29.08 2.30 18.92
CA LEU A 80 -27.74 2.12 19.45
C LEU A 80 -27.00 3.46 19.45
N GLU A 81 -26.09 3.65 20.40
CA GLU A 81 -25.24 4.82 20.47
C GLU A 81 -24.12 4.74 19.42
N PRO A 82 -23.95 5.73 18.55
CA PRO A 82 -23.01 5.67 17.42
C PRO A 82 -21.53 5.90 17.80
N THR A 83 -21.20 5.94 19.10
CA THR A 83 -19.88 6.33 19.62
C THR A 83 -18.69 5.63 18.95
N ALA A 84 -18.79 4.32 18.69
CA ALA A 84 -17.73 3.59 17.98
C ALA A 84 -17.70 3.92 16.47
N SER A 85 -18.88 4.10 15.86
CA SER A 85 -18.99 4.43 14.43
C SER A 85 -18.53 5.85 14.13
N ASP A 86 -18.84 6.82 14.97
CA ASP A 86 -18.43 8.23 14.81
C ASP A 86 -16.91 8.37 15.01
N ALA A 87 -16.31 7.65 15.96
CA ALA A 87 -14.86 7.61 16.15
C ALA A 87 -14.15 7.01 14.93
N ASN A 88 -14.66 5.91 14.38
CA ASN A 88 -14.11 5.29 13.18
C ASN A 88 -14.23 6.20 11.95
N VAL A 89 -15.37 6.87 11.77
CA VAL A 89 -15.56 7.84 10.66
C VAL A 89 -14.61 9.02 10.81
N GLY A 90 -14.41 9.53 12.02
CA GLY A 90 -13.44 10.58 12.30
C GLY A 90 -12.01 10.19 11.96
N GLU A 91 -11.58 8.99 12.34
CA GLU A 91 -10.27 8.45 12.03
C GLU A 91 -10.07 8.27 10.53
N ILE A 92 -11.05 7.67 9.82
CA ILE A 92 -11.01 7.50 8.37
C ILE A 92 -10.89 8.86 7.68
N ARG A 93 -11.63 9.88 8.12
CA ARG A 93 -11.58 11.23 7.54
C ARG A 93 -10.20 11.85 7.70
N VAL A 94 -9.58 11.74 8.86
CA VAL A 94 -8.21 12.21 9.11
C VAL A 94 -7.22 11.48 8.22
N ASN A 95 -7.32 10.16 8.09
CA ASN A 95 -6.45 9.36 7.24
C ASN A 95 -6.59 9.72 5.75
N VAL A 96 -7.81 9.89 5.26
CA VAL A 96 -8.08 10.34 3.88
C VAL A 96 -7.49 11.74 3.63
N THR A 97 -7.64 12.65 4.59
CA THR A 97 -7.06 14.00 4.52
C THR A 97 -5.54 13.95 4.46
N ALA A 98 -4.91 13.15 5.32
CA ALA A 98 -3.46 12.96 5.32
C ALA A 98 -2.95 12.45 3.96
N LEU A 99 -3.64 11.45 3.38
CA LEU A 99 -3.30 10.92 2.06
C LEU A 99 -3.47 11.95 0.94
N ARG A 100 -4.51 12.77 0.97
CA ARG A 100 -4.72 13.86 -0.01
C ARG A 100 -3.61 14.90 0.06
N LEU A 101 -3.21 15.31 1.26
CA LEU A 101 -2.10 16.23 1.47
C LEU A 101 -0.77 15.62 1.00
N GLU A 102 -0.55 14.34 1.27
CA GLU A 102 0.63 13.62 0.83
C GLU A 102 0.71 13.52 -0.71
N ILE A 103 -0.40 13.19 -1.38
CA ILE A 103 -0.50 13.14 -2.83
C ILE A 103 -0.20 14.51 -3.44
N ALA A 104 -0.80 15.60 -2.92
CA ALA A 104 -0.54 16.95 -3.40
C ALA A 104 0.94 17.34 -3.26
N ARG A 105 1.56 17.01 -2.13
CA ARG A 105 2.98 17.22 -1.87
C ARG A 105 3.87 16.45 -2.86
N LEU A 106 3.56 15.18 -3.10
CA LEU A 106 4.35 14.31 -3.99
C LEU A 106 4.19 14.72 -5.46
N GLN A 107 3.00 15.13 -5.88
CA GLN A 107 2.77 15.68 -7.22
C GLN A 107 3.59 16.96 -7.44
N ALA A 108 3.61 17.86 -6.47
CA ALA A 108 4.42 19.07 -6.52
C ALA A 108 5.94 18.76 -6.54
N ALA A 109 6.38 17.76 -5.76
CA ALA A 109 7.77 17.32 -5.76
C ALA A 109 8.18 16.71 -7.12
N ALA A 110 7.31 15.92 -7.75
CA ALA A 110 7.55 15.35 -9.08
C ALA A 110 7.57 16.42 -10.18
N ALA A 111 6.68 17.42 -10.07
CA ALA A 111 6.63 18.55 -11.02
C ALA A 111 7.68 19.64 -10.77
N GLY A 112 8.43 19.56 -9.67
CA GLY A 112 9.38 20.61 -9.27
C GLY A 112 8.74 21.93 -8.83
N THR A 113 7.42 21.94 -8.57
CA THR A 113 6.63 23.10 -8.17
C THR A 113 6.45 23.18 -6.66
N ASN A 114 5.80 24.21 -6.16
CA ASN A 114 5.32 24.24 -4.78
C ASN A 114 3.96 23.55 -4.67
N PRO A 115 3.68 22.83 -3.59
CA PRO A 115 2.40 22.18 -3.40
C PRO A 115 1.28 23.19 -3.23
N THR A 116 0.15 22.95 -3.91
CA THR A 116 -1.09 23.70 -3.78
C THR A 116 -2.11 22.79 -3.11
N PHE A 117 -2.82 23.29 -2.13
CA PHE A 117 -3.83 22.55 -1.40
C PHE A 117 -5.22 23.16 -1.63
N PRO A 118 -6.27 22.33 -1.74
CA PRO A 118 -7.64 22.80 -1.82
C PRO A 118 -8.03 23.67 -0.62
N GLU A 119 -8.91 24.65 -0.83
CA GLU A 119 -9.33 25.60 0.22
C GLU A 119 -10.05 24.94 1.40
N ASP A 120 -10.79 23.85 1.14
CA ASP A 120 -11.43 23.03 2.16
C ASP A 120 -10.42 22.46 3.16
N LEU A 121 -9.29 21.93 2.67
CA LEU A 121 -8.24 21.38 3.52
C LEU A 121 -7.48 22.48 4.29
N LEU A 122 -7.31 23.64 3.68
CA LEU A 122 -6.69 24.80 4.35
C LEU A 122 -7.54 25.33 5.51
N ALA A 123 -8.86 25.31 5.37
CA ALA A 123 -9.78 25.79 6.39
C ALA A 123 -10.01 24.78 7.52
N GLU A 124 -10.16 23.49 7.18
CA GLU A 124 -10.53 22.46 8.16
C GLU A 124 -9.30 21.86 8.89
N TYR A 125 -8.14 21.76 8.20
CA TYR A 125 -6.92 21.11 8.74
C TYR A 125 -5.65 21.97 8.57
N PRO A 126 -5.63 23.23 9.04
CA PRO A 126 -4.50 24.16 8.80
C PRO A 126 -3.18 23.65 9.37
N GLU A 127 -3.21 22.91 10.48
CA GLU A 127 -2.03 22.37 11.13
C GLU A 127 -1.38 21.25 10.29
N MET A 128 -2.18 20.34 9.74
CA MET A 128 -1.69 19.27 8.87
C MET A 128 -1.09 19.82 7.58
N VAL A 129 -1.70 20.86 7.00
CA VAL A 129 -1.17 21.56 5.83
C VAL A 129 0.19 22.21 6.16
N ARG A 130 0.30 22.89 7.31
CA ARG A 130 1.55 23.52 7.76
C ARG A 130 2.67 22.49 7.92
N GLN A 131 2.39 21.36 8.58
CA GLN A 131 3.35 20.29 8.76
C GLN A 131 3.79 19.68 7.42
N THR A 132 2.84 19.47 6.50
CA THR A 132 3.12 18.96 5.16
C THR A 132 4.01 19.92 4.36
N LEU A 133 3.75 21.24 4.44
CA LEU A 133 4.59 22.26 3.82
C LEU A 133 6.00 22.30 4.42
N GLN A 134 6.13 22.23 5.73
CA GLN A 134 7.42 22.21 6.41
C GLN A 134 8.23 20.96 6.01
N PHE A 135 7.58 19.80 5.95
CA PHE A 135 8.21 18.57 5.49
C PHE A 135 8.68 18.69 4.04
N PHE A 136 7.84 19.22 3.15
CA PHE A 136 8.19 19.47 1.75
C PHE A 136 9.43 20.39 1.63
N GLN A 137 9.45 21.52 2.34
CA GLN A 137 10.55 22.47 2.32
C GLN A 137 11.85 21.84 2.83
N THR A 138 11.77 21.07 3.90
CA THR A 138 12.92 20.36 4.48
C THR A 138 13.51 19.36 3.49
N ARG A 139 12.65 18.55 2.86
CA ARG A 139 13.07 17.56 1.85
C ARG A 139 13.65 18.23 0.59
N LYS A 140 13.04 19.34 0.15
CA LYS A 140 13.54 20.17 -0.97
C LYS A 140 14.91 20.76 -0.66
N LYS A 141 15.10 21.33 0.54
CA LYS A 141 16.37 21.89 0.98
C LYS A 141 17.47 20.82 1.05
N ARG A 142 17.16 19.67 1.64
CA ARG A 142 18.08 18.53 1.70
C ARG A 142 18.54 18.10 0.31
N ARG A 143 17.60 17.86 -0.61
CA ARG A 143 17.91 17.51 -2.00
C ARG A 143 18.79 18.56 -2.68
N PHE A 144 18.44 19.85 -2.52
CA PHE A 144 19.22 20.94 -3.08
C PHE A 144 20.67 20.94 -2.56
N SER A 145 20.86 20.79 -1.25
CA SER A 145 22.19 20.70 -0.65
C SER A 145 22.99 19.51 -1.17
N GLU A 146 22.37 18.36 -1.30
CA GLU A 146 22.99 17.13 -1.80
C GLU A 146 23.43 17.27 -3.27
N LEU A 147 22.56 17.78 -4.13
CA LEU A 147 22.90 18.06 -5.54
C LEU A 147 23.99 19.15 -5.66
N THR A 148 23.96 20.19 -4.81
CA THR A 148 24.98 21.22 -4.81
C THR A 148 26.34 20.66 -4.41
N SER A 149 26.41 19.87 -3.35
CA SER A 149 27.64 19.22 -2.89
C SER A 149 28.26 18.32 -3.96
N ASN A 150 27.44 17.51 -4.63
CA ASN A 150 27.92 16.65 -5.72
C ASN A 150 28.37 17.49 -6.95
N LYS A 151 27.68 18.58 -7.24
CA LYS A 151 28.10 19.50 -8.31
C LYS A 151 29.46 20.16 -8.00
N GLU A 152 29.69 20.55 -6.75
CA GLU A 152 30.96 21.08 -6.30
C GLU A 152 32.07 20.02 -6.39
N GLU A 153 31.80 18.77 -6.07
CA GLU A 153 32.72 17.65 -6.26
C GLU A 153 33.10 17.49 -7.74
N ILE A 154 32.14 17.52 -8.66
CA ILE A 154 32.41 17.47 -10.11
C ILE A 154 33.33 18.60 -10.52
N VAL A 155 33.08 19.82 -10.05
CA VAL A 155 33.97 21.00 -10.33
C VAL A 155 35.36 20.75 -9.79
N GLN A 156 35.49 20.23 -8.58
CA GLN A 156 36.79 19.92 -7.97
C GLN A 156 37.55 18.84 -8.78
N ARG A 157 36.89 17.78 -9.23
CA ARG A 157 37.51 16.74 -10.07
C ARG A 157 37.98 17.28 -11.42
N ARG A 158 37.19 18.16 -12.04
CA ARG A 158 37.61 18.84 -13.28
C ARG A 158 38.83 19.71 -13.08
N GLN A 159 38.91 20.40 -11.94
CA GLN A 159 40.10 21.22 -11.61
C GLN A 159 41.33 20.33 -11.38
N GLU A 160 41.19 19.20 -10.69
CA GLU A 160 42.28 18.24 -10.49
C GLU A 160 42.84 17.71 -11.83
N ILE A 161 41.99 17.36 -12.79
CA ILE A 161 42.39 16.92 -14.14
C ILE A 161 43.20 18.05 -14.83
N LYS A 162 42.71 19.29 -14.73
CA LYS A 162 43.42 20.46 -15.31
C LYS A 162 44.79 20.66 -14.68
N GLU A 163 44.91 20.53 -13.37
CA GLU A 163 46.18 20.66 -12.66
C GLU A 163 47.19 19.59 -13.10
N ILE A 164 46.72 18.32 -13.18
CA ILE A 164 47.56 17.22 -13.66
C ILE A 164 48.02 17.49 -15.12
N SER A 165 47.11 17.93 -15.99
CA SER A 165 47.43 18.17 -17.40
C SER A 165 48.46 19.30 -17.55
N VAL A 166 48.33 20.40 -16.82
CA VAL A 166 49.30 21.53 -16.83
C VAL A 166 50.66 21.11 -16.25
N ARG A 167 50.63 20.34 -15.15
CA ARG A 167 51.85 19.83 -14.52
C ARG A 167 52.57 18.84 -15.46
N LEU A 168 51.87 17.98 -16.13
CA LEU A 168 52.43 17.04 -17.10
C LEU A 168 53.08 17.79 -18.29
N GLU A 169 52.42 18.84 -18.79
CA GLU A 169 52.97 19.65 -19.89
C GLU A 169 54.24 20.37 -19.46
N ASN A 170 54.26 20.96 -18.27
CA ASN A 170 55.46 21.62 -17.74
C ASN A 170 56.62 20.63 -17.57
N ARG A 171 56.36 19.46 -16.96
CA ARG A 171 57.38 18.42 -16.80
C ARG A 171 57.93 17.91 -18.16
N LYS A 172 57.13 17.82 -19.20
CA LYS A 172 57.54 17.46 -20.55
C LYS A 172 58.47 18.55 -21.11
N ARG A 173 58.17 19.81 -20.91
CA ARG A 173 59.06 20.93 -21.33
C ARG A 173 60.40 20.87 -20.58
N ASP A 174 60.37 20.64 -19.27
CA ASP A 174 61.55 20.49 -18.44
C ASP A 174 62.40 19.30 -18.87
N LEU A 175 61.80 18.21 -19.25
CA LEU A 175 62.47 17.03 -19.76
C LEU A 175 63.21 17.34 -21.09
N ILE A 176 62.61 18.09 -22.01
CA ILE A 176 63.25 18.51 -23.28
C ILE A 176 64.50 19.30 -22.98
N LEU A 177 64.44 20.31 -22.09
CA LEU A 177 65.59 21.12 -21.68
C LEU A 177 66.63 20.29 -20.95
N GLN A 178 66.24 19.30 -20.16
CA GLN A 178 67.19 18.42 -19.46
C GLN A 178 67.87 17.46 -20.43
N GLN A 179 67.17 16.94 -21.46
CA GLN A 179 67.75 16.13 -22.52
C GLN A 179 68.80 16.91 -23.34
N GLU A 180 68.55 18.19 -23.62
CA GLU A 180 69.50 19.05 -24.26
C GLU A 180 70.79 19.23 -23.39
N LYS A 181 70.61 19.44 -22.06
CA LYS A 181 71.75 19.52 -21.12
C LYS A 181 72.56 18.21 -21.08
N VAL A 182 71.88 17.05 -21.12
CA VAL A 182 72.55 15.75 -21.17
C VAL A 182 73.37 15.61 -22.46
N ALA A 183 72.81 15.99 -23.61
CA ALA A 183 73.49 15.96 -24.88
C ALA A 183 74.74 16.85 -24.91
N ILE A 184 74.63 18.10 -24.44
CA ILE A 184 75.77 19.03 -24.28
C ILE A 184 76.79 18.43 -23.30
N GLY A 185 76.36 17.88 -22.17
CA GLY A 185 77.24 17.24 -21.19
C GLY A 185 78.00 16.01 -21.73
N GLU A 186 77.38 15.24 -22.64
CA GLU A 186 78.01 14.14 -23.33
C GLU A 186 79.12 14.63 -24.31
N GLU A 187 78.84 15.69 -25.04
CA GLU A 187 79.80 16.31 -25.97
C GLU A 187 81.00 16.87 -25.20
N LEU A 188 80.80 17.67 -24.12
CA LEU A 188 81.83 18.13 -23.26
C LEU A 188 82.71 17.06 -22.62
N LEU A 189 82.09 15.92 -22.28
CA LEU A 189 82.77 14.74 -21.73
C LEU A 189 83.68 14.11 -22.79
N LYS A 190 83.28 14.02 -24.06
CA LYS A 190 84.06 13.50 -25.17
C LYS A 190 85.26 14.42 -25.43
N GLU A 191 85.11 15.70 -25.33
CA GLU A 191 86.16 16.69 -25.48
C GLU A 191 87.10 16.83 -24.26
N LYS A 192 86.83 16.04 -23.16
CA LYS A 192 87.55 16.11 -21.87
C LYS A 192 87.40 17.45 -21.14
N LEU A 193 86.38 18.22 -21.45
CA LEU A 193 86.10 19.54 -20.84
C LEU A 193 85.12 19.37 -19.61
N SER A 194 84.63 18.18 -19.37
CA SER A 194 83.77 17.81 -18.22
C SER A 194 84.20 16.50 -17.61
N ASN A 195 83.70 16.19 -16.41
CA ASN A 195 83.94 14.89 -15.75
C ASN A 195 82.71 13.97 -15.80
N ARG A 196 82.96 12.65 -15.64
CA ARG A 196 81.95 11.62 -15.73
C ARG A 196 80.87 11.79 -14.64
N TYR A 197 81.25 12.28 -13.47
CA TYR A 197 80.30 12.49 -12.34
C TYR A 197 79.21 13.52 -12.72
N THR A 198 79.63 14.65 -13.29
CA THR A 198 78.72 15.71 -13.75
C THR A 198 77.71 15.18 -14.80
N HIS A 199 78.21 14.38 -15.77
CA HIS A 199 77.33 13.78 -16.79
C HIS A 199 76.35 12.80 -16.19
N LEU A 200 76.76 11.95 -15.24
CA LEU A 200 75.88 11.02 -14.52
C LEU A 200 74.81 11.77 -13.69
N ASP A 201 75.11 12.90 -13.12
CA ASP A 201 74.16 13.75 -12.38
C ASP A 201 73.10 14.34 -13.32
N LEU A 202 73.47 14.78 -14.50
CA LEU A 202 72.48 15.22 -15.54
C LEU A 202 71.59 14.06 -15.99
N MET A 203 72.10 12.86 -16.21
CA MET A 203 71.29 11.67 -16.53
C MET A 203 70.38 11.24 -15.42
N LYS A 204 70.81 11.38 -14.16
CA LYS A 204 69.98 11.08 -12.99
C LYS A 204 68.75 12.00 -12.94
N GLU A 205 68.95 13.30 -13.20
CA GLU A 205 67.88 14.28 -13.24
C GLU A 205 66.94 14.05 -14.42
N GLU A 206 67.43 13.66 -15.61
CA GLU A 206 66.61 13.20 -16.72
C GLU A 206 65.74 12.03 -16.34
N SER A 207 66.31 10.99 -15.71
CA SER A 207 65.57 9.81 -15.25
C SER A 207 64.52 10.14 -14.24
N ARG A 208 64.82 11.10 -13.31
CA ARG A 208 63.85 11.59 -12.32
C ARG A 208 62.66 12.27 -13.00
N LEU A 209 62.90 13.14 -13.99
CA LEU A 209 61.82 13.83 -14.73
C LEU A 209 60.96 12.82 -15.52
N LYS A 210 61.59 11.82 -16.14
CA LYS A 210 60.84 10.74 -16.82
C LYS A 210 59.92 10.02 -15.85
N GLY A 211 60.39 9.62 -14.65
CA GLY A 211 59.54 8.97 -13.63
C GLY A 211 58.38 9.84 -13.19
N LEU A 212 58.59 11.16 -13.02
CA LEU A 212 57.52 12.10 -12.70
C LEU A 212 56.49 12.28 -13.81
N ILE A 213 56.90 12.19 -15.07
CA ILE A 213 56.00 12.24 -16.23
C ILE A 213 55.16 10.91 -16.28
N ASP A 214 55.79 9.80 -16.01
CA ASP A 214 55.07 8.51 -15.96
C ASP A 214 54.02 8.49 -14.85
N GLU A 215 54.34 9.05 -13.66
CA GLU A 215 53.36 9.20 -12.55
C GLU A 215 52.17 10.05 -12.99
N ASP A 216 52.40 11.24 -13.61
CA ASP A 216 51.30 12.09 -14.06
C ASP A 216 50.51 11.49 -15.21
N THR A 217 51.15 10.71 -16.06
CA THR A 217 50.50 10.00 -17.17
C THR A 217 49.53 8.93 -16.67
N VAL A 218 49.82 8.30 -15.54
CA VAL A 218 48.91 7.35 -14.87
C VAL A 218 47.88 8.08 -14.02
N ALA A 219 48.22 9.22 -13.42
CA ALA A 219 47.31 10.01 -12.58
C ALA A 219 46.16 10.62 -13.39
N GLY A 220 46.42 11.06 -14.65
CA GLY A 220 45.39 11.64 -15.51
C GLY A 220 44.15 10.74 -15.71
N PRO A 221 44.28 9.54 -16.29
CA PRO A 221 43.18 8.61 -16.46
C PRO A 221 42.47 8.22 -15.14
N ARG A 222 43.23 8.18 -14.03
CA ARG A 222 42.62 7.93 -12.69
C ARG A 222 41.72 9.08 -12.27
N ALA A 223 42.14 10.32 -12.48
CA ALA A 223 41.35 11.52 -12.19
C ALA A 223 40.11 11.62 -13.10
N GLU A 224 40.24 11.25 -14.40
CA GLU A 224 39.12 11.16 -15.33
C GLU A 224 38.09 10.11 -14.90
N ALA A 225 38.54 8.94 -14.44
CA ALA A 225 37.65 7.91 -13.91
C ALA A 225 36.91 8.37 -12.64
N ALA A 226 37.60 9.15 -11.77
CA ALA A 226 36.99 9.74 -10.60
C ALA A 226 35.94 10.81 -10.98
N LEU A 227 36.19 11.64 -11.99
CA LEU A 227 35.21 12.58 -12.52
C LEU A 227 33.98 11.84 -13.07
N LYS A 228 34.18 10.83 -13.90
CA LYS A 228 33.08 10.05 -14.47
C LYS A 228 32.23 9.39 -13.39
N LYS A 229 32.85 8.93 -12.30
CA LYS A 229 32.13 8.40 -11.14
C LYS A 229 31.29 9.51 -10.47
N ALA A 230 31.86 10.69 -10.21
CA ALA A 230 31.11 11.79 -9.58
C ALA A 230 29.94 12.27 -10.46
N GLU A 231 30.10 12.28 -11.80
CA GLU A 231 29.01 12.58 -12.73
C GLU A 231 27.92 11.51 -12.71
N ALA A 232 28.26 10.22 -12.64
CA ALA A 232 27.30 9.13 -12.50
C ALA A 232 26.58 9.16 -11.14
N ASP A 233 27.27 9.49 -10.06
CA ASP A 233 26.67 9.64 -8.72
C ASP A 233 25.66 10.80 -8.71
N PHE A 234 25.97 11.93 -9.38
CA PHE A 234 25.03 13.06 -9.54
C PHE A 234 23.77 12.66 -10.31
N GLU A 235 23.88 11.95 -11.42
CA GLU A 235 22.75 11.44 -12.19
C GLU A 235 21.95 10.39 -11.38
N GLY A 236 22.65 9.55 -10.62
CA GLY A 236 22.05 8.55 -9.74
C GLY A 236 21.17 9.17 -8.64
N ILE A 237 21.64 10.25 -8.01
CA ILE A 237 20.87 11.01 -7.02
C ILE A 237 19.59 11.59 -7.64
N GLN A 238 19.68 12.09 -8.87
CA GLN A 238 18.54 12.68 -9.57
C GLN A 238 17.50 11.64 -9.94
N SER A 239 17.92 10.53 -10.54
CA SER A 239 17.02 9.44 -10.95
C SER A 239 16.40 8.69 -9.77
N SER A 240 17.17 8.43 -8.71
CA SER A 240 16.64 7.78 -7.50
C SER A 240 15.54 8.61 -6.82
N PHE A 241 15.70 9.94 -6.78
CA PHE A 241 14.67 10.82 -6.25
C PHE A 241 13.38 10.77 -7.09
N GLU A 242 13.49 10.78 -8.41
CA GLU A 242 12.33 10.71 -9.30
C GLU A 242 11.59 9.38 -9.15
N GLU A 243 12.35 8.28 -9.07
CA GLU A 243 11.79 6.94 -8.86
C GLU A 243 11.11 6.81 -7.49
N GLU A 244 11.78 7.24 -6.41
CA GLU A 244 11.23 7.22 -5.05
C GLU A 244 9.94 8.05 -4.96
N THR A 245 9.96 9.27 -5.50
CA THR A 245 8.79 10.17 -5.50
C THR A 245 7.62 9.57 -6.28
N ARG A 246 7.89 8.93 -7.43
CA ARG A 246 6.86 8.25 -8.22
C ARG A 246 6.27 7.05 -7.47
N LYS A 247 7.11 6.24 -6.85
CA LYS A 247 6.69 5.07 -6.08
C LYS A 247 5.87 5.45 -4.84
N GLU A 248 6.31 6.48 -4.10
CA GLU A 248 5.53 7.02 -2.97
C GLU A 248 4.16 7.54 -3.45
N LEU A 249 4.11 8.27 -4.57
CA LEU A 249 2.88 8.81 -5.12
C LEU A 249 1.89 7.71 -5.53
N GLU A 250 2.37 6.66 -6.18
CA GLU A 250 1.55 5.51 -6.56
C GLU A 250 1.01 4.78 -5.33
N THR A 251 1.87 4.55 -4.33
CA THR A 251 1.47 3.93 -3.06
C THR A 251 0.41 4.75 -2.32
N ALA A 252 0.56 6.07 -2.27
CA ALA A 252 -0.42 6.96 -1.64
C ALA A 252 -1.77 6.94 -2.37
N ARG A 253 -1.76 6.89 -3.70
CA ARG A 253 -2.98 6.77 -4.52
C ARG A 253 -3.71 5.44 -4.30
N LEU A 254 -2.96 4.34 -4.22
CA LEU A 254 -3.55 3.01 -3.96
C LEU A 254 -4.19 2.92 -2.56
N LYS A 255 -3.63 3.61 -1.58
CA LYS A 255 -4.21 3.66 -0.22
C LYS A 255 -5.46 4.54 -0.13
N LEU A 256 -5.64 5.48 -1.05
CA LEU A 256 -6.80 6.38 -1.08
C LEU A 256 -8.02 5.73 -1.74
N ASN A 257 -7.80 4.77 -2.67
CA ASN A 257 -8.86 4.03 -3.37
C ASN A 257 -9.35 2.84 -2.53
#